data_af7a041953c60f0acf3a6916ec0df0d7
#
_entry.id   af7a041953c60f0acf3a6916ec0df0d7
#
_cell.length_a   1.000
_cell.length_b   1.000
_cell.length_c   1.000
_cell.angle_alpha   90.00
_cell.angle_beta   90.00
_cell.angle_gamma   90.00
#
_symmetry.space_group_name_H-M   'P 1'
#
loop_
_entity.id
_entity.type
_entity.pdbx_description
1 polymer ?
#
loop_
_entity_poly.entity_id
_entity_poly.type
_entity_poly.pdbx_seq_one_letter_code
_entity_poly.pdbx_strand_id
1 'polypeptide(L)'
;MINLLLNMKLTRDFSQKREISTSPVAVTATNSQINFHPLPYDFIMKSNIKKIVSIAFLLTFAFKAFAPTSESLMVLKTSPLEPYKSLIHAIGMVETQFDTLAYNPLEGAVGYFQIRPIRLEDYNNRTGNVYSMNDLFNYKISEKIFLYYATEIGPYNFERIAKTWNGSGKSTVLYWDQVRKFL
;
A
#
# COMPACT_ATOMS: atom_id res chain seq x y z
N MET A 1 -40.26 0.00 -17.11
CA MET A 1 -40.07 0.81 -18.33
C MET A 1 -40.06 2.32 -18.01
N ILE A 2 -39.42 2.73 -16.89
CA ILE A 2 -39.40 4.17 -16.44
C ILE A 2 -37.96 4.62 -16.07
N ASN A 3 -36.94 3.74 -16.09
CA ASN A 3 -35.58 4.09 -15.67
C ASN A 3 -34.57 4.34 -16.80
N LEU A 4 -35.04 4.54 -18.05
CA LEU A 4 -34.13 4.79 -19.19
C LEU A 4 -34.09 6.24 -19.66
N LEU A 5 -34.85 7.14 -19.05
CA LEU A 5 -34.97 8.56 -19.51
C LEU A 5 -34.27 9.57 -18.58
N LEU A 6 -33.64 9.11 -17.46
CA LEU A 6 -32.96 10.02 -16.51
C LEU A 6 -31.47 10.18 -16.77
N ASN A 7 -30.86 9.32 -17.59
CA ASN A 7 -29.42 9.37 -17.86
C ASN A 7 -28.99 10.10 -19.13
N MET A 8 -29.93 10.73 -19.86
CA MET A 8 -29.61 11.48 -21.08
C MET A 8 -29.64 13.01 -20.93
N LYS A 9 -29.75 13.53 -19.72
CA LYS A 9 -29.82 15.02 -19.48
C LYS A 9 -28.59 15.62 -18.80
N LEU A 10 -27.53 14.82 -18.49
CA LEU A 10 -26.34 15.29 -17.76
C LEU A 10 -25.05 15.39 -18.58
N THR A 11 -25.14 15.25 -19.91
CA THR A 11 -23.93 15.33 -20.77
C THR A 11 -23.96 16.48 -21.78
N ARG A 12 -24.71 17.55 -21.52
CA ARG A 12 -24.88 18.63 -22.53
C ARG A 12 -24.56 20.05 -22.03
N ASP A 13 -23.74 20.23 -21.02
CA ASP A 13 -23.38 21.58 -20.55
C ASP A 13 -21.87 21.69 -20.14
N PHE A 14 -20.92 21.21 -20.95
CA PHE A 14 -19.51 21.55 -20.78
C PHE A 14 -18.82 21.77 -22.14
N SER A 15 -19.35 22.71 -22.94
CA SER A 15 -18.65 23.25 -24.08
C SER A 15 -18.93 24.74 -24.20
N GLN A 16 -18.37 25.53 -23.27
CA GLN A 16 -18.28 26.99 -23.45
C GLN A 16 -16.82 27.38 -23.66
N LYS A 17 -16.53 27.53 -24.92
CA LYS A 17 -15.37 28.10 -25.59
C LYS A 17 -14.99 29.44 -24.98
N ARG A 18 -13.83 29.57 -24.33
CA ARG A 18 -13.20 30.86 -24.03
C ARG A 18 -12.36 31.27 -25.23
N GLU A 19 -12.86 32.20 -26.00
CA GLU A 19 -12.06 32.95 -26.96
C GLU A 19 -11.19 33.94 -26.21
N ILE A 20 -9.87 33.74 -26.25
CA ILE A 20 -8.89 34.73 -25.78
C ILE A 20 -8.56 35.62 -26.97
N SER A 21 -9.07 36.85 -26.96
CA SER A 21 -8.74 37.92 -27.84
C SER A 21 -7.26 38.32 -27.65
N THR A 22 -6.40 38.00 -28.60
CA THR A 22 -5.03 38.51 -28.70
C THR A 22 -5.01 39.72 -29.60
N SER A 23 -4.97 40.93 -29.02
CA SER A 23 -4.58 42.13 -29.78
C SER A 23 -3.06 42.26 -29.80
N PRO A 24 -2.44 42.57 -30.93
CA PRO A 24 -1.00 42.75 -31.02
C PRO A 24 -0.59 44.14 -30.49
N VAL A 25 0.20 44.14 -29.42
CA VAL A 25 0.90 45.37 -28.98
C VAL A 25 2.14 45.53 -29.84
N ALA A 26 2.14 46.60 -30.61
CA ALA A 26 3.33 47.00 -31.38
C ALA A 26 4.40 47.53 -30.41
N VAL A 27 5.51 46.78 -30.28
CA VAL A 27 6.70 47.23 -29.54
C VAL A 27 7.57 47.96 -30.55
N THR A 28 7.62 49.27 -30.45
CA THR A 28 8.63 50.14 -31.12
C THR A 28 9.99 49.89 -30.49
N ALA A 29 10.89 49.29 -31.21
CA ALA A 29 12.27 49.09 -30.80
C ALA A 29 13.02 50.44 -30.94
N THR A 30 13.32 51.08 -29.84
CA THR A 30 14.30 52.14 -29.77
C THR A 30 15.70 51.54 -29.64
N ASN A 31 16.49 51.70 -30.67
CA ASN A 31 17.85 51.20 -30.80
C ASN A 31 18.79 52.13 -29.97
N SER A 32 18.97 51.85 -28.68
CA SER A 32 20.02 52.49 -27.88
C SER A 32 21.27 51.60 -27.91
N GLN A 33 22.25 52.00 -28.69
CA GLN A 33 23.58 51.37 -28.74
C GLN A 33 24.26 51.61 -27.34
N ILE A 34 24.31 50.56 -26.52
CA ILE A 34 25.10 50.57 -25.28
C ILE A 34 26.53 50.16 -25.67
N ASN A 35 27.45 51.13 -25.68
CA ASN A 35 28.88 50.88 -25.85
C ASN A 35 29.41 50.19 -24.60
N PHE A 36 29.59 48.86 -24.65
CA PHE A 36 30.33 48.14 -23.62
C PHE A 36 31.84 48.33 -23.82
N HIS A 37 32.47 49.12 -22.96
CA HIS A 37 33.91 49.06 -22.78
C HIS A 37 34.26 47.77 -22.05
N PRO A 38 35.07 46.88 -22.60
CA PRO A 38 35.53 45.69 -21.91
C PRO A 38 36.51 46.15 -20.81
N LEU A 39 36.14 45.91 -19.56
CA LEU A 39 37.05 46.03 -18.43
C LEU A 39 38.18 45.00 -18.55
N PRO A 40 39.44 45.34 -18.20
CA PRO A 40 40.55 44.41 -18.30
C PRO A 40 40.39 43.23 -17.34
N TYR A 41 39.91 42.12 -17.86
CA TYR A 41 39.61 40.88 -17.08
C TYR A 41 40.88 40.12 -16.68
N ASP A 42 42.07 40.51 -17.12
CA ASP A 42 43.25 39.64 -17.07
C ASP A 42 44.08 39.69 -15.81
N PHE A 43 43.84 40.63 -14.89
CA PHE A 43 44.74 40.83 -13.76
C PHE A 43 44.28 40.23 -12.39
N ILE A 44 43.00 39.96 -12.22
CA ILE A 44 42.47 39.49 -10.92
C ILE A 44 42.30 37.96 -10.83
N MET A 45 42.33 37.27 -11.96
CA MET A 45 41.95 35.85 -12.02
C MET A 45 43.05 34.84 -11.66
N LYS A 46 44.34 35.18 -11.81
CA LYS A 46 45.44 34.20 -11.60
C LYS A 46 45.79 33.93 -10.15
N SER A 47 45.54 34.87 -9.22
CA SER A 47 45.89 34.68 -7.79
C SER A 47 44.79 33.95 -6.98
N ASN A 48 43.52 34.07 -7.38
CA ASN A 48 42.41 33.51 -6.59
C ASN A 48 41.99 32.10 -7.04
N ILE A 49 42.34 31.67 -8.24
CA ILE A 49 41.98 30.33 -8.74
C ILE A 49 42.62 29.25 -7.86
N LYS A 50 43.87 29.39 -7.45
CA LYS A 50 44.53 28.40 -6.56
C LYS A 50 43.84 28.28 -5.21
N LYS A 51 43.34 29.41 -4.66
CA LYS A 51 42.60 29.44 -3.37
C LYS A 51 41.23 28.83 -3.52
N ILE A 52 40.52 29.10 -4.63
CA ILE A 52 39.20 28.56 -4.91
C ILE A 52 39.28 27.03 -5.13
N VAL A 53 40.26 26.55 -5.90
CA VAL A 53 40.48 25.10 -6.13
C VAL A 53 40.83 24.39 -4.82
N SER A 54 41.66 25.02 -3.94
CA SER A 54 42.00 24.46 -2.64
C SER A 54 40.80 24.36 -1.70
N ILE A 55 39.94 25.39 -1.67
CA ILE A 55 38.71 25.41 -0.87
C ILE A 55 37.69 24.39 -1.42
N ALA A 56 37.54 24.26 -2.74
CA ALA A 56 36.68 23.25 -3.37
C ALA A 56 37.15 21.82 -3.04
N PHE A 57 38.47 21.60 -3.04
CA PHE A 57 39.05 20.29 -2.68
C PHE A 57 38.84 19.97 -1.19
N LEU A 58 38.97 20.93 -0.30
CA LEU A 58 38.69 20.78 1.14
C LEU A 58 37.20 20.48 1.39
N LEU A 59 36.30 21.15 0.67
CA LEU A 59 34.84 20.92 0.76
C LEU A 59 34.45 19.51 0.28
N THR A 60 35.08 19.00 -0.78
CA THR A 60 34.80 17.63 -1.25
C THR A 60 35.29 16.55 -0.27
N PHE A 61 36.35 16.83 0.51
CA PHE A 61 36.82 15.93 1.55
C PHE A 61 35.94 15.97 2.82
N ALA A 62 35.43 17.15 3.18
CA ALA A 62 34.52 17.30 4.31
C ALA A 62 33.17 16.61 4.09
N PHE A 63 32.67 16.58 2.85
CA PHE A 63 31.44 15.85 2.53
C PHE A 63 31.55 14.33 2.62
N LYS A 64 32.76 13.75 2.46
CA LYS A 64 32.96 12.32 2.65
C LYS A 64 33.05 11.88 4.10
N ALA A 65 33.38 12.80 5.01
CA ALA A 65 33.43 12.53 6.45
C ALA A 65 32.05 12.58 7.12
N PHE A 66 31.04 13.18 6.44
CA PHE A 66 29.66 13.25 6.90
C PHE A 66 28.69 12.34 6.10
N ALA A 67 29.22 11.39 5.33
CA ALA A 67 28.35 10.32 4.84
C ALA A 67 27.82 9.61 6.10
N PRO A 68 26.48 9.61 6.35
CA PRO A 68 25.96 8.77 7.40
C PRO A 68 26.42 7.36 7.05
N THR A 69 27.19 6.76 7.97
CA THR A 69 27.38 5.32 7.91
C THR A 69 25.95 4.79 7.81
N SER A 70 25.61 4.21 6.67
CA SER A 70 24.42 3.40 6.55
C SER A 70 24.65 2.26 7.55
N GLU A 71 24.28 2.52 8.82
CA GLU A 71 23.89 1.44 9.68
C GLU A 71 22.88 0.70 8.85
N SER A 72 23.29 -0.45 8.34
CA SER A 72 22.35 -1.39 7.75
C SER A 72 21.37 -1.67 8.87
N LEU A 73 20.28 -0.90 8.91
CA LEU A 73 19.09 -1.28 9.61
C LEU A 73 18.83 -2.69 9.10
N MET A 74 19.23 -3.70 9.89
CA MET A 74 18.70 -5.03 9.73
C MET A 74 17.20 -4.86 9.94
N VAL A 75 16.50 -4.53 8.86
CA VAL A 75 15.09 -4.74 8.76
C VAL A 75 14.96 -6.25 8.85
N LEU A 76 14.81 -6.73 10.09
CA LEU A 76 14.27 -8.06 10.32
C LEU A 76 12.99 -8.08 9.48
N LYS A 77 13.05 -8.73 8.32
CA LYS A 77 11.86 -9.07 7.56
C LYS A 77 11.08 -10.05 8.42
N THR A 78 10.40 -9.53 9.43
CA THR A 78 9.38 -10.29 10.14
C THR A 78 8.36 -10.64 9.07
N SER A 79 8.20 -11.93 8.84
CA SER A 79 7.13 -12.41 7.95
C SER A 79 5.82 -11.79 8.42
N PRO A 80 4.97 -11.25 7.54
CA PRO A 80 3.65 -10.75 7.92
C PRO A 80 2.83 -11.79 8.71
N LEU A 81 3.20 -13.05 8.58
CA LEU A 81 2.62 -14.19 9.26
C LEU A 81 3.03 -14.27 10.75
N GLU A 82 4.23 -13.78 11.13
CA GLU A 82 4.78 -13.98 12.47
C GLU A 82 3.82 -13.58 13.61
N PRO A 83 3.14 -12.41 13.56
CA PRO A 83 2.24 -12.02 14.65
C PRO A 83 1.02 -12.92 14.81
N TYR A 84 0.68 -13.72 13.79
CA TYR A 84 -0.54 -14.53 13.75
C TYR A 84 -0.29 -16.03 13.88
N LYS A 85 0.95 -16.50 13.93
CA LYS A 85 1.29 -17.94 13.92
C LYS A 85 0.59 -18.74 15.01
N SER A 86 0.62 -18.26 16.24
CA SER A 86 -0.05 -18.94 17.35
C SER A 86 -1.57 -18.98 17.16
N LEU A 87 -2.16 -17.89 16.67
CA LEU A 87 -3.59 -17.84 16.40
C LEU A 87 -4.00 -18.76 15.24
N ILE A 88 -3.22 -18.81 14.16
CA ILE A 88 -3.42 -19.71 13.02
C ILE A 88 -3.39 -21.16 13.48
N HIS A 89 -2.43 -21.53 14.33
CA HIS A 89 -2.34 -22.86 14.93
C HIS A 89 -3.58 -23.17 15.79
N ALA A 90 -3.93 -22.24 16.69
CA ALA A 90 -5.07 -22.43 17.59
C ALA A 90 -6.41 -22.58 16.84
N ILE A 91 -6.65 -21.75 15.82
CA ILE A 91 -7.85 -21.84 14.97
C ILE A 91 -7.86 -23.16 14.18
N GLY A 92 -6.75 -23.52 13.54
CA GLY A 92 -6.67 -24.78 12.82
C GLY A 92 -6.93 -26.00 13.69
N MET A 93 -6.48 -25.98 14.94
CA MET A 93 -6.77 -27.05 15.89
C MET A 93 -8.26 -27.13 16.22
N VAL A 94 -8.91 -25.99 16.44
CA VAL A 94 -10.33 -25.93 16.82
C VAL A 94 -11.23 -26.26 15.63
N GLU A 95 -10.93 -25.76 14.44
CA GLU A 95 -11.78 -25.94 13.26
C GLU A 95 -11.70 -27.36 12.69
N THR A 96 -10.50 -27.90 12.54
CA THR A 96 -10.29 -29.09 11.71
C THR A 96 -9.25 -30.07 12.26
N GLN A 97 -8.61 -29.77 13.39
CA GLN A 97 -7.43 -30.50 13.88
C GLN A 97 -6.33 -30.59 12.79
N PHE A 98 -6.14 -29.48 12.06
CA PHE A 98 -5.17 -29.32 10.98
C PHE A 98 -5.49 -30.03 9.66
N ASP A 99 -6.70 -30.58 9.49
CA ASP A 99 -7.10 -31.19 8.23
C ASP A 99 -7.39 -30.11 7.17
N THR A 100 -6.54 -30.04 6.18
CA THR A 100 -6.68 -29.13 5.04
C THR A 100 -7.76 -29.56 4.03
N LEU A 101 -8.19 -30.82 4.09
CA LEU A 101 -9.22 -31.39 3.23
C LEU A 101 -10.59 -31.45 3.90
N ALA A 102 -10.72 -30.90 5.11
CA ALA A 102 -11.97 -30.89 5.84
C ALA A 102 -13.09 -30.20 5.06
N TYR A 103 -14.26 -30.79 5.07
CA TYR A 103 -15.49 -30.27 4.48
C TYR A 103 -16.66 -30.41 5.44
N ASN A 104 -17.33 -29.29 5.74
CA ASN A 104 -18.55 -29.28 6.53
C ASN A 104 -19.78 -29.10 5.61
N PRO A 105 -20.56 -30.16 5.34
CA PRO A 105 -21.69 -30.09 4.40
C PRO A 105 -22.85 -29.22 4.90
N LEU A 106 -22.97 -28.99 6.22
CA LEU A 106 -24.06 -28.19 6.76
C LEU A 106 -23.88 -26.70 6.48
N GLU A 107 -22.64 -26.22 6.52
CA GLU A 107 -22.32 -24.80 6.25
C GLU A 107 -21.66 -24.59 4.89
N GLY A 108 -21.33 -25.67 4.18
CA GLY A 108 -20.52 -25.63 2.97
C GLY A 108 -19.10 -25.12 3.23
N ALA A 109 -18.63 -25.22 4.48
CA ALA A 109 -17.33 -24.70 4.89
C ALA A 109 -16.20 -25.65 4.48
N VAL A 110 -15.07 -25.10 4.02
CA VAL A 110 -13.99 -25.88 3.39
C VAL A 110 -12.63 -25.53 3.98
N GLY A 111 -11.80 -26.55 4.10
CA GLY A 111 -10.38 -26.46 4.33
C GLY A 111 -10.01 -26.13 5.78
N TYR A 112 -8.72 -25.92 5.99
CA TYR A 112 -8.08 -25.72 7.31
C TYR A 112 -8.80 -24.71 8.22
N PHE A 113 -9.29 -23.62 7.66
CA PHE A 113 -9.94 -22.52 8.39
C PHE A 113 -11.47 -22.56 8.30
N GLN A 114 -12.06 -23.60 7.72
CA GLN A 114 -13.51 -23.74 7.53
C GLN A 114 -14.15 -22.48 6.88
N ILE A 115 -13.60 -22.09 5.71
CA ILE A 115 -14.07 -20.91 5.00
C ILE A 115 -15.41 -21.20 4.34
N ARG A 116 -16.42 -20.40 4.67
CA ARG A 116 -17.78 -20.52 4.11
C ARG A 116 -17.88 -19.79 2.76
N PRO A 117 -18.83 -20.22 1.88
CA PRO A 117 -19.01 -19.62 0.56
C PRO A 117 -19.15 -18.08 0.59
N ILE A 118 -19.96 -17.56 1.52
CA ILE A 118 -20.19 -16.13 1.65
C ILE A 118 -18.91 -15.34 1.98
N ARG A 119 -18.00 -15.93 2.76
CA ARG A 119 -16.73 -15.30 3.09
C ARG A 119 -15.77 -15.31 1.91
N LEU A 120 -15.77 -16.37 1.13
CA LEU A 120 -14.99 -16.43 -0.10
C LEU A 120 -15.47 -15.43 -1.14
N GLU A 121 -16.79 -15.31 -1.30
CA GLU A 121 -17.41 -14.33 -2.19
C GLU A 121 -17.03 -12.89 -1.78
N ASP A 122 -17.18 -12.54 -0.49
CA ASP A 122 -16.78 -11.24 0.05
C ASP A 122 -15.28 -10.96 -0.21
N TYR A 123 -14.42 -11.94 0.04
CA TYR A 123 -12.99 -11.83 -0.23
C TYR A 123 -12.70 -11.58 -1.72
N ASN A 124 -13.29 -12.35 -2.61
CA ASN A 124 -13.13 -12.21 -4.06
C ASN A 124 -13.58 -10.81 -4.53
N ASN A 125 -14.76 -10.37 -4.06
CA ASN A 125 -15.31 -9.07 -4.41
C ASN A 125 -14.41 -7.90 -3.94
N ARG A 126 -13.84 -8.00 -2.74
CA ARG A 126 -12.97 -6.95 -2.17
C ARG A 126 -11.58 -6.92 -2.81
N THR A 127 -11.08 -8.06 -3.23
CA THR A 127 -9.67 -8.17 -3.67
C THR A 127 -9.51 -8.34 -5.17
N GLY A 128 -10.61 -8.55 -5.91
CA GLY A 128 -10.59 -8.86 -7.34
C GLY A 128 -10.06 -10.27 -7.66
N ASN A 129 -9.89 -11.14 -6.66
CA ASN A 129 -9.54 -12.55 -6.88
C ASN A 129 -10.77 -13.32 -7.37
N VAL A 130 -10.53 -14.50 -7.94
CA VAL A 130 -11.58 -15.40 -8.49
C VAL A 130 -11.42 -16.83 -7.96
N TYR A 131 -11.09 -16.98 -6.67
CA TYR A 131 -10.96 -18.30 -6.07
C TYR A 131 -12.32 -18.99 -5.99
N SER A 132 -12.29 -20.31 -6.20
CA SER A 132 -13.42 -21.22 -6.00
C SER A 132 -13.36 -21.92 -4.65
N MET A 133 -14.45 -22.58 -4.22
CA MET A 133 -14.45 -23.37 -2.99
C MET A 133 -13.41 -24.50 -3.02
N ASN A 134 -13.12 -25.08 -4.19
CA ASN A 134 -12.10 -26.12 -4.33
C ASN A 134 -10.67 -25.61 -4.07
N ASP A 135 -10.41 -24.34 -4.34
CA ASP A 135 -9.10 -23.73 -4.08
C ASP A 135 -8.79 -23.64 -2.58
N LEU A 136 -9.82 -23.70 -1.74
CA LEU A 136 -9.68 -23.59 -0.27
C LEU A 136 -9.08 -24.85 0.38
N PHE A 137 -9.00 -25.98 -0.33
CA PHE A 137 -8.22 -27.13 0.12
C PHE A 137 -6.71 -26.88 0.05
N ASN A 138 -6.29 -25.85 -0.70
CA ASN A 138 -4.92 -25.38 -0.66
C ASN A 138 -4.72 -24.51 0.58
N TYR A 139 -3.93 -25.02 1.55
CA TYR A 139 -3.63 -24.32 2.79
C TYR A 139 -3.17 -22.86 2.57
N LYS A 140 -2.30 -22.61 1.57
CA LYS A 140 -1.77 -21.26 1.32
C LYS A 140 -2.84 -20.26 0.85
N ILE A 141 -3.81 -20.72 0.09
CA ILE A 141 -4.94 -19.87 -0.32
C ILE A 141 -5.84 -19.59 0.88
N SER A 142 -6.18 -20.61 1.66
CA SER A 142 -6.98 -20.47 2.88
C SER A 142 -6.28 -19.57 3.92
N GLU A 143 -4.97 -19.75 4.13
CA GLU A 143 -4.15 -18.89 5.01
C GLU A 143 -4.15 -17.43 4.56
N LYS A 144 -4.00 -17.18 3.25
CA LYS A 144 -4.06 -15.83 2.67
C LYS A 144 -5.40 -15.15 2.93
N ILE A 145 -6.50 -15.89 2.78
CA ILE A 145 -7.85 -15.38 3.05
C ILE A 145 -8.05 -15.09 4.54
N PHE A 146 -7.63 -16.02 5.42
CA PHE A 146 -7.68 -15.79 6.86
C PHE A 146 -6.89 -14.54 7.27
N LEU A 147 -5.66 -14.42 6.79
CA LEU A 147 -4.80 -13.28 7.11
C LEU A 147 -5.37 -11.96 6.62
N TYR A 148 -6.04 -11.95 5.47
CA TYR A 148 -6.70 -10.75 4.97
C TYR A 148 -7.65 -10.16 6.03
N TYR A 149 -8.55 -10.97 6.57
CA TYR A 149 -9.49 -10.53 7.61
C TYR A 149 -8.83 -10.29 8.97
N ALA A 150 -7.83 -11.08 9.33
CA ALA A 150 -7.11 -10.91 10.58
C ALA A 150 -6.32 -9.60 10.61
N THR A 151 -5.73 -9.19 9.50
CA THR A 151 -4.96 -7.93 9.39
C THR A 151 -5.83 -6.69 9.47
N GLU A 152 -7.09 -6.74 9.05
CA GLU A 152 -8.04 -5.63 9.24
C GLU A 152 -8.27 -5.31 10.73
N ILE A 153 -8.14 -6.31 11.61
CA ILE A 153 -8.32 -6.16 13.06
C ILE A 153 -7.00 -5.80 13.75
N GLY A 154 -5.90 -6.35 13.25
CA GLY A 154 -4.55 -6.14 13.77
C GLY A 154 -4.02 -7.30 14.62
N PRO A 155 -2.66 -7.40 14.78
CA PRO A 155 -1.98 -8.61 15.26
C PRO A 155 -2.09 -8.89 16.77
N TYR A 156 -2.62 -7.95 17.55
CA TYR A 156 -2.64 -8.08 19.01
C TYR A 156 -4.03 -8.32 19.60
N ASN A 157 -5.05 -8.47 18.76
CA ASN A 157 -6.42 -8.67 19.20
C ASN A 157 -6.96 -10.03 18.76
N PHE A 158 -6.33 -11.10 19.24
CA PHE A 158 -6.68 -12.49 18.88
C PHE A 158 -8.10 -12.86 19.23
N GLU A 159 -8.61 -12.39 20.37
CA GLU A 159 -9.99 -12.61 20.75
C GLU A 159 -10.97 -12.05 19.71
N ARG A 160 -10.76 -10.79 19.31
CA ARG A 160 -11.61 -10.15 18.32
C ARG A 160 -11.51 -10.83 16.95
N ILE A 161 -10.29 -11.23 16.53
CA ILE A 161 -10.09 -11.97 15.29
C ILE A 161 -10.87 -13.29 15.33
N ALA A 162 -10.68 -14.09 16.39
CA ALA A 162 -11.34 -15.38 16.52
C ALA A 162 -12.87 -15.25 16.54
N LYS A 163 -13.40 -14.31 17.33
CA LYS A 163 -14.85 -14.06 17.39
C LYS A 163 -15.41 -13.62 16.06
N THR A 164 -14.75 -12.70 15.36
CA THR A 164 -15.17 -12.22 14.03
C THR A 164 -15.06 -13.33 12.99
N TRP A 165 -14.06 -14.21 13.11
CA TRP A 165 -13.90 -15.37 12.23
C TRP A 165 -15.05 -16.35 12.36
N ASN A 166 -15.41 -16.72 13.58
CA ASN A 166 -16.52 -17.65 13.86
C ASN A 166 -17.89 -17.08 13.45
N GLY A 167 -18.06 -15.74 13.52
CA GLY A 167 -19.30 -15.08 13.11
C GLY A 167 -19.81 -14.05 14.10
N SER A 168 -21.08 -14.18 14.52
CA SER A 168 -21.75 -13.25 15.45
C SER A 168 -22.53 -13.98 16.53
N GLY A 169 -22.87 -13.27 17.62
CA GLY A 169 -23.69 -13.78 18.69
C GLY A 169 -22.93 -14.47 19.83
N LYS A 170 -23.70 -15.12 20.71
CA LYS A 170 -23.16 -15.68 21.96
C LYS A 170 -22.21 -16.88 21.75
N SER A 171 -22.36 -17.60 20.63
CA SER A 171 -21.50 -18.75 20.28
C SER A 171 -20.04 -18.35 20.09
N THR A 172 -19.78 -17.11 19.72
CA THR A 172 -18.40 -16.61 19.51
C THR A 172 -17.59 -16.58 20.82
N VAL A 173 -18.24 -16.44 21.97
CA VAL A 173 -17.56 -16.50 23.27
C VAL A 173 -17.07 -17.92 23.56
N LEU A 174 -17.93 -18.92 23.34
CA LEU A 174 -17.55 -20.32 23.50
C LEU A 174 -16.45 -20.73 22.51
N TYR A 175 -16.53 -20.23 21.28
CA TYR A 175 -15.48 -20.45 20.29
C TYR A 175 -14.14 -19.87 20.74
N TRP A 176 -14.13 -18.62 21.23
CA TRP A 176 -12.92 -18.01 21.78
C TRP A 176 -12.38 -18.82 22.96
N ASP A 177 -13.23 -19.29 23.86
CA ASP A 177 -12.83 -20.13 24.99
C ASP A 177 -12.14 -21.43 24.55
N GLN A 178 -12.47 -21.95 23.38
CA GLN A 178 -11.76 -23.10 22.80
C GLN A 178 -10.43 -22.69 22.16
N VAL A 179 -10.43 -21.65 21.34
CA VAL A 179 -9.22 -21.17 20.65
C VAL A 179 -8.11 -20.80 21.63
N ARG A 180 -8.44 -20.05 22.71
CA ARG A 180 -7.44 -19.61 23.68
C ARG A 180 -6.71 -20.73 24.43
N LYS A 181 -7.24 -21.96 24.40
CA LYS A 181 -6.57 -23.12 25.01
C LYS A 181 -5.34 -23.58 24.24
N PHE A 182 -5.23 -23.16 22.98
CA PHE A 182 -4.17 -23.57 22.07
C PHE A 182 -3.23 -22.41 21.70
N LEU A 183 -3.39 -21.23 22.29
CA LEU A 183 -2.49 -20.09 22.18
C LEU A 183 -1.32 -20.22 23.12
#